data_45b80305b08191730061434c64460cd7
#
_entry.id   45b80305b08191730061434c64460cd7
#
_cell.length_a   1.000
_cell.length_b   1.000
_cell.length_c   1.000
_cell.angle_alpha   90.00
_cell.angle_beta   90.00
_cell.angle_gamma   90.00
#
_symmetry.space_group_name_H-M   'P 1'
#
loop_
_entity.id
_entity.type
_entity.pdbx_description
1 polymer ?
#
loop_
_entity_poly.entity_id
_entity_poly.type
_entity_poly.pdbx_seq_one_letter_code
_entity_poly.pdbx_strand_id
1 'polypeptide(L)'
;MKEREKLGSRLGFILISAGCAIGIGNVWKFPYMAGQGGGGAFVLFYLIFLAILGLPVMTMEFSVGRASQKGPVKAYYALEKPGQKWHIHGYITLIGCYLLMMFYTTVTGWMLNYFYMTATGKFQGLDSDGVAGQFTNMLGQPVTMGFWMIVVVIAGVFVCSRGLQNGLEKVTKVMMISLLVIMVVLAINSFTMDGAKEGLKFYLIPDFARMKEIGIISTITGAMNQAFFTLSLGIGAMAIFGSYIGKDHALLGESVNIAILDTFVAITSGLIIFPACFTFNVDQTSGPSLIFITLPNIFNHIPLGRLWGSLFFIFMSFAAFSTILAVFENIISCGMELTGWSRKKSSLVNAIAIILLSLPCVLGYNVWSWSGFDVFGGAVLDFEDFLVSNLLLPLGSLVYLLFCVSKRGWGWKNFTEEANTGKGLKIQKWMRGYITYILPLIILFIFFFGLYDKFFA
;
A
#
# COMPACT_ATOMS: atom_id res chain seq x y z
N MET A 1 -17.25 -21.60 -20.06
CA MET A 1 -16.76 -20.53 -19.14
C MET A 1 -16.22 -19.42 -20.04
N LYS A 2 -16.57 -18.14 -19.81
CA LYS A 2 -15.92 -17.04 -20.51
C LYS A 2 -14.42 -17.06 -20.18
N GLU A 3 -13.56 -16.91 -21.19
CA GLU A 3 -12.13 -16.75 -20.97
C GLU A 3 -11.85 -15.58 -20.02
N ARG A 4 -10.83 -15.76 -19.16
CA ARG A 4 -10.38 -14.70 -18.25
C ARG A 4 -9.88 -13.50 -19.05
N GLU A 5 -10.31 -12.29 -18.71
CA GLU A 5 -9.73 -11.06 -19.27
C GLU A 5 -8.21 -11.08 -19.03
N LYS A 6 -7.42 -10.61 -20.00
CA LYS A 6 -5.96 -10.50 -19.90
C LYS A 6 -5.55 -9.05 -20.04
N LEU A 7 -4.44 -8.69 -19.40
CA LEU A 7 -3.82 -7.38 -19.60
C LEU A 7 -3.26 -7.26 -21.02
N GLY A 8 -3.32 -6.06 -21.57
CA GLY A 8 -2.92 -5.80 -22.95
C GLY A 8 -1.40 -5.81 -23.16
N SER A 9 -0.62 -5.60 -22.08
CA SER A 9 0.83 -5.53 -22.18
C SER A 9 1.54 -5.91 -20.86
N ARG A 10 2.79 -6.39 -20.96
CA ARG A 10 3.66 -6.63 -19.81
C ARG A 10 3.89 -5.36 -18.99
N LEU A 11 4.13 -4.22 -19.65
CA LEU A 11 4.27 -2.93 -18.97
C LEU A 11 3.00 -2.57 -18.20
N GLY A 12 1.81 -2.86 -18.77
CA GLY A 12 0.54 -2.70 -18.07
C GLY A 12 0.47 -3.53 -16.79
N PHE A 13 0.85 -4.80 -16.85
CA PHE A 13 0.92 -5.67 -15.68
C PHE A 13 1.87 -5.11 -14.60
N ILE A 14 3.09 -4.74 -14.98
CA ILE A 14 4.08 -4.20 -14.03
C ILE A 14 3.56 -2.91 -13.38
N LEU A 15 3.04 -1.96 -14.18
CA LEU A 15 2.56 -0.68 -13.65
C LEU A 15 1.28 -0.81 -12.80
N ILE A 16 0.37 -1.72 -13.12
CA ILE A 16 -0.83 -1.96 -12.30
C ILE A 16 -0.44 -2.63 -10.98
N SER A 17 0.39 -3.67 -11.04
CA SER A 17 0.85 -4.38 -9.85
C SER A 17 1.72 -3.49 -8.96
N ALA A 18 2.62 -2.69 -9.56
CA ALA A 18 3.37 -1.68 -8.84
C ALA A 18 2.44 -0.59 -8.27
N GLY A 19 1.42 -0.14 -9.01
CA GLY A 19 0.43 0.81 -8.52
C GLY A 19 -0.42 0.27 -7.37
N CYS A 20 -0.57 -1.04 -7.25
CA CYS A 20 -1.17 -1.67 -6.07
C CYS A 20 -0.25 -1.60 -4.85
N ALA A 21 1.04 -1.83 -5.05
CA ALA A 21 2.06 -1.73 -4.01
C ALA A 21 2.33 -0.26 -3.63
N ILE A 22 2.55 0.60 -4.62
CA ILE A 22 2.81 2.02 -4.44
C ILE A 22 1.54 2.74 -3.99
N GLY A 23 1.50 3.11 -2.72
CA GLY A 23 0.36 3.76 -2.11
C GLY A 23 0.75 4.72 -0.99
N ILE A 24 -0.16 4.95 -0.07
CA ILE A 24 0.06 5.74 1.15
C ILE A 24 1.25 5.17 1.95
N GLY A 25 1.47 3.86 1.87
CA GLY A 25 2.58 3.17 2.50
C GLY A 25 3.95 3.69 2.10
N ASN A 26 4.15 4.04 0.83
CA ASN A 26 5.43 4.52 0.30
C ASN A 26 5.63 6.02 0.50
N VAL A 27 4.56 6.78 0.32
CA VAL A 27 4.67 8.24 0.24
C VAL A 27 4.48 8.92 1.59
N TRP A 28 3.92 8.22 2.57
CA TRP A 28 3.67 8.71 3.91
C TRP A 28 4.27 7.81 4.99
N LYS A 29 3.79 6.53 5.10
CA LYS A 29 4.17 5.63 6.20
C LYS A 29 5.67 5.32 6.18
N PHE A 30 6.25 5.12 5.00
CA PHE A 30 7.68 4.81 4.88
C PHE A 30 8.59 5.95 5.33
N PRO A 31 8.46 7.22 4.88
CA PRO A 31 9.25 8.32 5.41
C PRO A 31 9.05 8.52 6.93
N TYR A 32 7.82 8.41 7.41
CA TYR A 32 7.52 8.49 8.84
C TYR A 32 8.25 7.40 9.64
N MET A 33 8.14 6.14 9.23
CA MET A 33 8.85 5.02 9.87
C MET A 33 10.37 5.15 9.76
N ALA A 34 10.89 5.68 8.66
CA ALA A 34 12.31 5.96 8.51
C ALA A 34 12.76 7.06 9.46
N GLY A 35 11.96 8.11 9.67
CA GLY A 35 12.21 9.14 10.68
C GLY A 35 12.30 8.55 12.08
N GLN A 36 11.30 7.78 12.48
CA GLN A 36 11.27 7.10 13.79
C GLN A 36 12.38 6.06 13.97
N GLY A 37 12.75 5.33 12.92
CA GLY A 37 13.76 4.27 12.95
C GLY A 37 15.20 4.75 12.78
N GLY A 38 15.47 6.08 12.83
CA GLY A 38 16.83 6.62 12.75
C GLY A 38 17.37 6.82 11.34
N GLY A 39 16.51 6.91 10.33
CA GLY A 39 16.89 7.24 8.95
C GLY A 39 17.52 6.08 8.19
N GLY A 40 18.76 6.24 7.71
CA GLY A 40 19.43 5.30 6.81
C GLY A 40 19.57 3.87 7.34
N ALA A 41 19.67 3.65 8.64
CA ALA A 41 19.70 2.30 9.23
C ALA A 41 18.37 1.58 8.99
N PHE A 42 17.25 2.25 9.21
CA PHE A 42 15.92 1.71 8.91
C PHE A 42 15.78 1.37 7.41
N VAL A 43 16.20 2.29 6.53
CA VAL A 43 16.14 2.10 5.07
C VAL A 43 16.94 0.86 4.66
N LEU A 44 18.13 0.66 5.22
CA LEU A 44 18.95 -0.53 4.94
C LEU A 44 18.23 -1.82 5.33
N PHE A 45 17.68 -1.92 6.55
CA PHE A 45 16.96 -3.10 6.99
C PHE A 45 15.68 -3.33 6.18
N TYR A 46 14.96 -2.25 5.84
CA TYR A 46 13.79 -2.34 4.95
C TYR A 46 14.13 -2.99 3.62
N LEU A 47 15.21 -2.55 2.95
CA LEU A 47 15.63 -3.13 1.66
C LEU A 47 16.00 -4.61 1.78
N ILE A 48 16.68 -4.99 2.87
CA ILE A 48 17.00 -6.40 3.14
C ILE A 48 15.71 -7.21 3.30
N PHE A 49 14.77 -6.75 4.13
CA PHE A 49 13.52 -7.47 4.37
C PHE A 49 12.60 -7.48 3.15
N LEU A 50 12.57 -6.42 2.36
CA LEU A 50 11.85 -6.42 1.09
C LEU A 50 12.33 -7.55 0.17
N ALA A 51 13.64 -7.75 0.08
CA ALA A 51 14.23 -8.79 -0.75
C ALA A 51 13.97 -10.21 -0.19
N ILE A 52 14.17 -10.41 1.12
CA ILE A 52 14.10 -11.75 1.71
C ILE A 52 12.68 -12.18 2.09
N LEU A 53 11.78 -11.25 2.42
CA LEU A 53 10.40 -11.54 2.79
C LEU A 53 9.42 -11.20 1.66
N GLY A 54 9.50 -9.99 1.14
CA GLY A 54 8.54 -9.46 0.17
C GLY A 54 8.52 -10.22 -1.15
N LEU A 55 9.70 -10.39 -1.78
CA LEU A 55 9.78 -11.04 -3.09
C LEU A 55 9.27 -12.49 -3.11
N PRO A 56 9.63 -13.39 -2.16
CA PRO A 56 9.08 -14.74 -2.14
C PRO A 56 7.56 -14.78 -2.00
N VAL A 57 6.98 -14.01 -1.07
CA VAL A 57 5.53 -14.00 -0.83
C VAL A 57 4.78 -13.43 -2.03
N MET A 58 5.26 -12.31 -2.62
CA MET A 58 4.68 -11.74 -3.84
C MET A 58 4.68 -12.77 -4.99
N THR A 59 5.79 -13.48 -5.18
CA THR A 59 5.90 -14.53 -6.21
C THR A 59 4.90 -15.65 -5.97
N MET A 60 4.62 -16.01 -4.72
CA MET A 60 3.61 -17.02 -4.36
C MET A 60 2.19 -16.55 -4.68
N GLU A 61 1.83 -15.32 -4.31
CA GLU A 61 0.52 -14.77 -4.64
C GLU A 61 0.30 -14.72 -6.15
N PHE A 62 1.26 -14.22 -6.92
CA PHE A 62 1.19 -14.25 -8.38
C PHE A 62 1.04 -15.67 -8.93
N SER A 63 1.77 -16.64 -8.35
CA SER A 63 1.71 -18.04 -8.80
C SER A 63 0.33 -18.65 -8.60
N VAL A 64 -0.28 -18.42 -7.44
CA VAL A 64 -1.65 -18.88 -7.12
C VAL A 64 -2.66 -18.27 -8.11
N GLY A 65 -2.56 -16.98 -8.37
CA GLY A 65 -3.40 -16.29 -9.35
C GLY A 65 -3.21 -16.82 -10.75
N ARG A 66 -1.95 -16.92 -11.23
CA ARG A 66 -1.64 -17.35 -12.60
C ARG A 66 -1.99 -18.81 -12.87
N ALA A 67 -1.74 -19.70 -11.92
CA ALA A 67 -2.07 -21.11 -12.07
C ALA A 67 -3.58 -21.37 -12.12
N SER A 68 -4.35 -20.62 -11.32
CA SER A 68 -5.80 -20.79 -11.25
C SER A 68 -6.56 -20.03 -12.33
N GLN A 69 -6.01 -18.93 -12.85
CA GLN A 69 -6.68 -17.96 -13.72
C GLN A 69 -8.00 -17.45 -13.11
N LYS A 70 -8.03 -17.27 -11.77
CA LYS A 70 -9.21 -16.87 -11.00
C LYS A 70 -8.83 -15.84 -9.92
N GLY A 71 -9.85 -15.12 -9.41
CA GLY A 71 -9.69 -14.28 -8.24
C GLY A 71 -9.37 -15.09 -6.98
N PRO A 72 -8.84 -14.46 -5.90
CA PRO A 72 -8.28 -15.15 -4.74
C PRO A 72 -9.18 -16.22 -4.14
N VAL A 73 -10.50 -15.97 -4.03
CA VAL A 73 -11.45 -16.95 -3.46
C VAL A 73 -11.51 -18.22 -4.31
N LYS A 74 -11.79 -18.05 -5.60
CA LYS A 74 -11.91 -19.19 -6.53
C LYS A 74 -10.56 -19.82 -6.86
N ALA A 75 -9.45 -19.11 -6.68
CA ALA A 75 -8.10 -19.65 -6.88
C ALA A 75 -7.80 -20.79 -5.91
N TYR A 76 -8.13 -20.62 -4.64
CA TYR A 76 -7.94 -21.70 -3.66
C TYR A 76 -8.79 -22.92 -3.98
N TYR A 77 -10.08 -22.75 -4.32
CA TYR A 77 -10.94 -23.86 -4.75
C TYR A 77 -10.38 -24.62 -5.97
N ALA A 78 -9.71 -23.92 -6.88
CA ALA A 78 -9.16 -24.53 -8.08
C ALA A 78 -7.87 -25.30 -7.84
N LEU A 79 -7.09 -24.95 -6.81
CA LEU A 79 -5.75 -25.47 -6.57
C LEU A 79 -5.65 -26.37 -5.32
N GLU A 80 -6.61 -26.30 -4.39
CA GLU A 80 -6.64 -27.15 -3.22
C GLU A 80 -7.04 -28.59 -3.57
N LYS A 81 -6.58 -29.53 -2.75
CA LYS A 81 -6.95 -30.95 -2.90
C LYS A 81 -8.34 -31.19 -2.31
N PRO A 82 -9.08 -32.21 -2.82
CA PRO A 82 -10.39 -32.57 -2.26
C PRO A 82 -10.35 -32.75 -0.74
N GLY A 83 -11.31 -32.17 -0.04
CA GLY A 83 -11.43 -32.23 1.42
C GLY A 83 -10.60 -31.21 2.20
N GLN A 84 -9.82 -30.38 1.53
CA GLN A 84 -9.10 -29.26 2.17
C GLN A 84 -9.97 -28.02 2.29
N LYS A 85 -9.56 -27.07 3.13
CA LYS A 85 -10.32 -25.87 3.45
C LYS A 85 -9.52 -24.57 3.26
N TRP A 86 -8.54 -24.56 2.34
CA TRP A 86 -7.74 -23.38 2.07
C TRP A 86 -8.55 -22.22 1.48
N HIS A 87 -9.65 -22.54 0.80
CA HIS A 87 -10.60 -21.56 0.26
C HIS A 87 -11.17 -20.61 1.31
N ILE A 88 -11.19 -20.99 2.60
CA ILE A 88 -11.59 -20.08 3.69
C ILE A 88 -10.71 -18.84 3.70
N HIS A 89 -9.41 -19.01 3.47
CA HIS A 89 -8.49 -17.87 3.38
C HIS A 89 -8.86 -16.93 2.21
N GLY A 90 -9.35 -17.46 1.09
CA GLY A 90 -9.82 -16.63 -0.01
C GLY A 90 -10.95 -15.66 0.39
N TYR A 91 -11.86 -16.10 1.25
CA TYR A 91 -12.89 -15.21 1.81
C TYR A 91 -12.30 -14.20 2.80
N ILE A 92 -11.34 -14.63 3.64
CA ILE A 92 -10.64 -13.72 4.57
C ILE A 92 -9.89 -12.62 3.79
N THR A 93 -9.24 -12.95 2.68
CA THR A 93 -8.58 -11.94 1.83
C THR A 93 -9.57 -10.94 1.23
N LEU A 94 -10.75 -11.41 0.82
CA LEU A 94 -11.80 -10.53 0.31
C LEU A 94 -12.33 -9.59 1.40
N ILE A 95 -12.57 -10.08 2.61
CA ILE A 95 -12.94 -9.25 3.77
C ILE A 95 -11.83 -8.22 4.05
N GLY A 96 -10.56 -8.64 4.00
CA GLY A 96 -9.40 -7.74 4.14
C GLY A 96 -9.38 -6.61 3.11
N CYS A 97 -9.78 -6.89 1.87
CA CYS A 97 -9.93 -5.85 0.84
C CYS A 97 -11.01 -4.82 1.19
N TYR A 98 -12.16 -5.24 1.73
CA TYR A 98 -13.17 -4.31 2.19
C TYR A 98 -12.70 -3.48 3.39
N LEU A 99 -12.10 -4.12 4.40
CA LEU A 99 -11.54 -3.42 5.57
C LEU A 99 -10.50 -2.38 5.15
N LEU A 100 -9.60 -2.74 4.22
CA LEU A 100 -8.63 -1.79 3.68
C LEU A 100 -9.33 -0.60 3.02
N MET A 101 -10.36 -0.83 2.22
CA MET A 101 -11.07 0.25 1.52
C MET A 101 -11.86 1.16 2.46
N MET A 102 -12.28 0.69 3.64
CA MET A 102 -13.02 1.50 4.61
C MET A 102 -12.25 2.76 5.02
N PHE A 103 -10.97 2.63 5.35
CA PHE A 103 -10.15 3.78 5.73
C PHE A 103 -9.35 4.38 4.56
N TYR A 104 -8.92 3.56 3.61
CA TYR A 104 -8.06 4.02 2.52
C TYR A 104 -8.75 5.01 1.58
N THR A 105 -10.06 4.82 1.32
CA THR A 105 -10.86 5.76 0.54
C THR A 105 -11.04 7.10 1.25
N THR A 106 -11.19 7.08 2.58
CA THR A 106 -11.29 8.28 3.41
C THR A 106 -9.98 9.08 3.39
N VAL A 107 -8.84 8.42 3.63
CA VAL A 107 -7.52 9.10 3.60
C VAL A 107 -7.18 9.63 2.21
N THR A 108 -7.53 8.89 1.15
CA THR A 108 -7.38 9.41 -0.23
C THR A 108 -8.26 10.63 -0.47
N GLY A 109 -9.45 10.65 0.12
CA GLY A 109 -10.33 11.83 0.11
C GLY A 109 -9.68 13.05 0.76
N TRP A 110 -8.93 12.88 1.88
CA TRP A 110 -8.17 13.96 2.49
C TRP A 110 -7.09 14.52 1.55
N MET A 111 -6.38 13.65 0.84
CA MET A 111 -5.34 14.07 -0.11
C MET A 111 -5.92 14.88 -1.27
N LEU A 112 -7.06 14.45 -1.83
CA LEU A 112 -7.77 15.21 -2.86
C LEU A 112 -8.29 16.55 -2.35
N ASN A 113 -8.82 16.60 -1.13
CA ASN A 113 -9.23 17.84 -0.51
C ASN A 113 -8.05 18.81 -0.33
N TYR A 114 -6.91 18.29 0.12
CA TYR A 114 -5.69 19.10 0.27
C TYR A 114 -5.12 19.56 -1.07
N PHE A 115 -5.20 18.75 -2.11
CA PHE A 115 -4.90 19.20 -3.47
C PHE A 115 -5.81 20.38 -3.85
N TYR A 116 -7.13 20.25 -3.65
CA TYR A 116 -8.08 21.33 -3.94
C TYR A 116 -7.78 22.58 -3.11
N MET A 117 -7.55 22.45 -1.81
CA MET A 117 -7.28 23.59 -0.92
C MET A 117 -5.97 24.30 -1.32
N THR A 118 -4.91 23.56 -1.64
CA THR A 118 -3.62 24.11 -2.06
C THR A 118 -3.75 24.77 -3.43
N ALA A 119 -4.36 24.11 -4.39
CA ALA A 119 -4.55 24.63 -5.75
C ALA A 119 -5.43 25.89 -5.79
N THR A 120 -6.38 26.01 -4.87
CA THR A 120 -7.23 27.21 -4.74
C THR A 120 -6.67 28.30 -3.82
N GLY A 121 -5.50 28.05 -3.20
CA GLY A 121 -4.82 29.04 -2.36
C GLY A 121 -5.41 29.22 -0.96
N LYS A 122 -6.16 28.23 -0.44
CA LYS A 122 -6.80 28.34 0.88
C LYS A 122 -5.82 28.36 2.07
N PHE A 123 -4.57 28.00 1.85
CA PHE A 123 -3.51 28.09 2.86
C PHE A 123 -2.77 29.43 2.83
N GLN A 124 -2.92 30.24 1.78
CA GLN A 124 -2.18 31.48 1.63
C GLN A 124 -2.47 32.46 2.77
N GLY A 125 -1.41 33.01 3.37
CA GLY A 125 -1.51 33.97 4.47
C GLY A 125 -1.90 33.38 5.83
N LEU A 126 -2.04 32.05 5.96
CA LEU A 126 -2.21 31.40 7.24
C LEU A 126 -0.85 31.22 7.93
N ASP A 127 -0.82 31.42 9.25
CA ASP A 127 0.27 31.00 10.11
C ASP A 127 0.22 29.51 10.42
N SER A 128 1.16 28.99 11.18
CA SER A 128 1.25 27.56 11.54
C SER A 128 0.00 27.07 12.25
N ASP A 129 -0.60 27.87 13.12
CA ASP A 129 -1.81 27.53 13.86
C ASP A 129 -3.03 27.50 12.94
N GLY A 130 -3.11 28.46 12.00
CA GLY A 130 -4.13 28.50 10.96
C GLY A 130 -4.08 27.29 10.03
N VAL A 131 -2.87 26.84 9.64
CA VAL A 131 -2.68 25.63 8.82
C VAL A 131 -3.09 24.37 9.62
N ALA A 132 -2.68 24.26 10.89
CA ALA A 132 -3.09 23.16 11.76
C ALA A 132 -4.62 23.16 11.99
N GLY A 133 -5.21 24.36 12.15
CA GLY A 133 -6.65 24.55 12.27
C GLY A 133 -7.43 24.05 11.05
N GLN A 134 -6.87 24.18 9.83
CA GLN A 134 -7.50 23.62 8.63
C GLN A 134 -7.63 22.09 8.66
N PHE A 135 -6.61 21.39 9.17
CA PHE A 135 -6.67 19.95 9.32
C PHE A 135 -7.71 19.51 10.35
N THR A 136 -7.67 20.10 11.54
CA THR A 136 -8.64 19.83 12.60
C THR A 136 -10.09 20.14 12.15
N ASN A 137 -10.27 21.26 11.45
CA ASN A 137 -11.57 21.66 10.92
C ASN A 137 -12.08 20.67 9.85
N MET A 138 -11.20 20.20 8.96
CA MET A 138 -11.56 19.15 7.98
C MET A 138 -12.03 17.87 8.67
N LEU A 139 -11.28 17.39 9.68
CA LEU A 139 -11.64 16.18 10.44
C LEU A 139 -12.96 16.36 11.21
N GLY A 140 -13.23 17.55 11.71
CA GLY A 140 -14.48 17.90 12.40
C GLY A 140 -15.72 18.03 11.49
N GLN A 141 -15.56 18.00 10.15
CA GLN A 141 -16.65 18.18 9.20
C GLN A 141 -17.03 16.87 8.48
N PRO A 142 -18.00 16.09 8.99
CA PRO A 142 -18.38 14.79 8.41
C PRO A 142 -18.88 14.91 6.96
N VAL A 143 -19.54 15.99 6.60
CA VAL A 143 -20.05 16.22 5.24
C VAL A 143 -18.89 16.42 4.25
N THR A 144 -17.90 17.22 4.60
CA THR A 144 -16.71 17.47 3.75
C THR A 144 -15.89 16.16 3.58
N MET A 145 -15.63 15.46 4.68
CA MET A 145 -14.93 14.18 4.63
C MET A 145 -15.67 13.15 3.79
N GLY A 146 -16.98 12.99 4.04
CA GLY A 146 -17.85 12.07 3.30
C GLY A 146 -17.93 12.41 1.81
N PHE A 147 -18.03 13.68 1.45
CA PHE A 147 -18.05 14.12 0.06
C PHE A 147 -16.80 13.67 -0.69
N TRP A 148 -15.60 13.97 -0.16
CA TRP A 148 -14.34 13.59 -0.82
C TRP A 148 -14.13 12.07 -0.85
N MET A 149 -14.52 11.33 0.18
CA MET A 149 -14.52 9.87 0.19
C MET A 149 -15.43 9.32 -0.91
N ILE A 150 -16.66 9.83 -1.05
CA ILE A 150 -17.60 9.40 -2.10
C ILE A 150 -17.06 9.72 -3.49
N VAL A 151 -16.44 10.87 -3.69
CA VAL A 151 -15.78 11.22 -4.97
C VAL A 151 -14.72 10.19 -5.34
N VAL A 152 -13.88 9.78 -4.38
CA VAL A 152 -12.86 8.74 -4.57
C VAL A 152 -13.50 7.40 -4.97
N VAL A 153 -14.52 6.96 -4.24
CA VAL A 153 -15.20 5.67 -4.52
C VAL A 153 -15.84 5.68 -5.90
N ILE A 154 -16.59 6.75 -6.24
CA ILE A 154 -17.25 6.87 -7.54
C ILE A 154 -16.22 6.88 -8.68
N ALA A 155 -15.13 7.66 -8.54
CA ALA A 155 -14.08 7.72 -9.54
C ALA A 155 -13.42 6.34 -9.75
N GLY A 156 -13.07 5.64 -8.65
CA GLY A 156 -12.44 4.33 -8.73
C GLY A 156 -13.33 3.26 -9.35
N VAL A 157 -14.57 3.18 -8.91
CA VAL A 157 -15.55 2.24 -9.46
C VAL A 157 -15.89 2.56 -10.92
N PHE A 158 -15.98 3.82 -11.29
CA PHE A 158 -16.18 4.22 -12.68
C PHE A 158 -15.06 3.73 -13.59
N VAL A 159 -13.80 3.88 -13.17
CA VAL A 159 -12.64 3.36 -13.92
C VAL A 159 -12.71 1.84 -14.04
N CYS A 160 -12.90 1.11 -12.94
CA CYS A 160 -12.95 -0.36 -12.94
C CYS A 160 -14.15 -0.91 -13.70
N SER A 161 -15.28 -0.20 -13.73
CA SER A 161 -16.49 -0.60 -14.49
C SER A 161 -16.29 -0.63 -15.99
N ARG A 162 -15.29 0.10 -16.52
CA ARG A 162 -14.94 0.14 -17.96
C ARG A 162 -14.13 -1.08 -18.43
N GLY A 163 -13.80 -1.99 -17.51
CA GLY A 163 -13.04 -3.21 -17.79
C GLY A 163 -11.56 -3.10 -17.54
N LEU A 164 -10.86 -4.21 -17.71
CA LEU A 164 -9.45 -4.34 -17.36
C LEU A 164 -8.55 -3.47 -18.26
N GLN A 165 -8.65 -3.60 -19.59
CA GLN A 165 -7.75 -2.90 -20.52
C GLN A 165 -8.12 -1.43 -20.72
N ASN A 166 -9.40 -1.14 -21.00
CA ASN A 166 -9.88 0.21 -21.36
C ASN A 166 -10.09 1.13 -20.14
N GLY A 167 -10.28 0.54 -18.95
CA GLY A 167 -10.43 1.26 -17.68
C GLY A 167 -9.14 1.22 -16.87
N LEU A 168 -8.97 0.13 -16.13
CA LEU A 168 -7.91 -0.02 -15.14
C LEU A 168 -6.51 0.17 -15.74
N GLU A 169 -6.13 -0.59 -16.79
CA GLU A 169 -4.78 -0.56 -17.35
C GLU A 169 -4.43 0.82 -17.91
N LYS A 170 -5.33 1.39 -18.72
CA LYS A 170 -5.08 2.69 -19.36
C LYS A 170 -4.94 3.81 -18.35
N VAL A 171 -5.82 3.88 -17.36
CA VAL A 171 -5.81 4.94 -16.35
C VAL A 171 -4.60 4.78 -15.44
N THR A 172 -4.33 3.57 -14.93
CA THR A 172 -3.18 3.32 -14.05
C THR A 172 -1.85 3.60 -14.75
N LYS A 173 -1.69 3.26 -16.03
CA LYS A 173 -0.47 3.62 -16.79
C LYS A 173 -0.23 5.12 -16.80
N VAL A 174 -1.25 5.92 -17.13
CA VAL A 174 -1.11 7.39 -17.17
C VAL A 174 -0.78 7.93 -15.79
N MET A 175 -1.51 7.48 -14.77
CA MET A 175 -1.30 7.92 -13.39
C MET A 175 0.09 7.57 -12.89
N MET A 176 0.56 6.33 -13.10
CA MET A 176 1.87 5.88 -12.62
C MET A 176 3.02 6.63 -13.31
N ILE A 177 2.93 6.85 -14.63
CA ILE A 177 3.94 7.64 -15.34
C ILE A 177 3.94 9.08 -14.84
N SER A 178 2.77 9.70 -14.69
CA SER A 178 2.64 11.07 -14.16
C SER A 178 3.19 11.16 -12.74
N LEU A 179 2.88 10.19 -11.87
CA LEU A 179 3.40 10.08 -10.52
C LEU A 179 4.94 10.07 -10.51
N LEU A 180 5.56 9.19 -11.30
CA LEU A 180 7.02 9.09 -11.38
C LEU A 180 7.67 10.39 -11.88
N VAL A 181 7.07 11.07 -12.85
CA VAL A 181 7.57 12.36 -13.36
C VAL A 181 7.44 13.45 -12.29
N ILE A 182 6.27 13.58 -11.66
CA ILE A 182 6.04 14.59 -10.62
C ILE A 182 7.00 14.40 -9.44
N MET A 183 7.20 13.15 -8.98
CA MET A 183 8.08 12.91 -7.84
C MET A 183 9.56 13.20 -8.16
N VAL A 184 10.03 12.95 -9.39
CA VAL A 184 11.37 13.34 -9.80
C VAL A 184 11.53 14.86 -9.79
N VAL A 185 10.53 15.60 -10.29
CA VAL A 185 10.53 17.07 -10.27
C VAL A 185 10.54 17.59 -8.83
N LEU A 186 9.73 17.00 -7.94
CA LEU A 186 9.71 17.38 -6.51
C LEU A 186 11.04 17.06 -5.82
N ALA A 187 11.65 15.91 -6.10
CA ALA A 187 12.95 15.54 -5.54
C ALA A 187 14.07 16.50 -5.98
N ILE A 188 14.10 16.87 -7.27
CA ILE A 188 15.05 17.87 -7.79
C ILE A 188 14.88 19.20 -7.05
N ASN A 189 13.65 19.66 -6.85
CA ASN A 189 13.38 20.88 -6.09
C ASN A 189 13.85 20.74 -4.63
N SER A 190 13.64 19.60 -3.98
CA SER A 190 14.07 19.38 -2.60
C SER A 190 15.58 19.43 -2.43
N PHE A 191 16.35 19.02 -3.44
CA PHE A 191 17.82 19.09 -3.40
C PHE A 191 18.38 20.52 -3.46
N THR A 192 17.57 21.51 -3.84
CA THR A 192 17.94 22.93 -3.83
C THR A 192 17.71 23.63 -2.50
N MET A 193 17.14 22.94 -1.52
CA MET A 193 16.85 23.49 -0.18
C MET A 193 18.12 23.53 0.69
N ASP A 194 18.21 24.48 1.61
CA ASP A 194 19.39 24.70 2.46
C ASP A 194 19.72 23.50 3.36
N GLY A 195 18.71 22.80 3.92
CA GLY A 195 18.87 21.60 4.74
C GLY A 195 18.99 20.28 3.94
N ALA A 196 19.12 20.34 2.62
CA ALA A 196 19.13 19.15 1.77
C ALA A 196 20.26 18.19 2.13
N LYS A 197 21.46 18.70 2.37
CA LYS A 197 22.65 17.88 2.69
C LYS A 197 22.47 17.09 3.99
N GLU A 198 21.98 17.75 5.02
CA GLU A 198 21.73 17.14 6.34
C GLU A 198 20.59 16.14 6.27
N GLY A 199 19.50 16.47 5.60
CA GLY A 199 18.35 15.59 5.39
C GLY A 199 18.73 14.34 4.59
N LEU A 200 19.50 14.48 3.51
CA LEU A 200 19.98 13.35 2.72
C LEU A 200 20.98 12.47 3.52
N LYS A 201 21.87 13.10 4.31
CA LYS A 201 22.79 12.36 5.18
C LYS A 201 22.03 11.54 6.22
N PHE A 202 21.03 12.13 6.88
CA PHE A 202 20.16 11.44 7.83
C PHE A 202 19.49 10.22 7.20
N TYR A 203 18.92 10.41 6.03
CA TYR A 203 18.04 9.44 5.38
C TYR A 203 18.78 8.30 4.66
N LEU A 204 19.94 8.59 4.04
CA LEU A 204 20.63 7.61 3.20
C LEU A 204 21.83 6.96 3.87
N ILE A 205 22.44 7.60 4.87
CA ILE A 205 23.63 7.07 5.53
C ILE A 205 23.19 6.31 6.80
N PRO A 206 23.43 4.98 6.87
CA PRO A 206 23.11 4.22 8.07
C PRO A 206 23.89 4.71 9.29
N ASP A 207 23.17 5.06 10.36
CA ASP A 207 23.71 5.45 11.65
C ASP A 207 23.28 4.43 12.71
N PHE A 208 24.18 3.48 12.98
CA PHE A 208 23.90 2.41 13.96
C PHE A 208 23.98 2.91 15.42
N ALA A 209 24.66 4.03 15.69
CA ALA A 209 24.68 4.63 17.03
C ALA A 209 23.28 5.19 17.36
N ARG A 210 22.70 5.97 16.43
CA ARG A 210 21.31 6.47 16.56
C ARG A 210 20.30 5.33 16.63
N MET A 211 20.45 4.29 15.81
CA MET A 211 19.60 3.10 15.88
C MET A 211 19.62 2.44 17.27
N LYS A 212 20.79 2.41 17.93
CA LYS A 212 20.92 1.88 19.30
C LYS A 212 20.21 2.74 20.34
N GLU A 213 20.26 4.06 20.18
CA GLU A 213 19.57 5.01 21.07
C GLU A 213 18.04 4.89 20.96
N ILE A 214 17.51 4.76 19.73
CA ILE A 214 16.08 4.61 19.47
C ILE A 214 15.57 3.22 19.87
N GLY A 215 16.39 2.19 19.71
CA GLY A 215 16.04 0.79 19.96
C GLY A 215 16.24 -0.09 18.73
N ILE A 216 17.22 -0.98 18.80
CA ILE A 216 17.59 -1.87 17.69
C ILE A 216 16.41 -2.75 17.26
N ILE A 217 15.72 -3.35 18.24
CA ILE A 217 14.60 -4.27 17.97
C ILE A 217 13.44 -3.51 17.30
N SER A 218 13.07 -2.35 17.84
CA SER A 218 11.99 -1.51 17.30
C SER A 218 12.28 -1.09 15.85
N THR A 219 13.50 -0.64 15.54
CA THR A 219 13.89 -0.28 14.17
C THR A 219 13.81 -1.49 13.21
N ILE A 220 14.34 -2.65 13.64
CA ILE A 220 14.32 -3.87 12.80
C ILE A 220 12.88 -4.33 12.53
N THR A 221 12.07 -4.43 13.58
CA THR A 221 10.67 -4.90 13.44
C THR A 221 9.81 -3.90 12.67
N GLY A 222 10.02 -2.60 12.87
CA GLY A 222 9.40 -1.56 12.05
C GLY A 222 9.74 -1.70 10.56
N ALA A 223 11.01 -1.94 10.24
CA ALA A 223 11.46 -2.16 8.85
C ALA A 223 10.87 -3.45 8.24
N MET A 224 10.76 -4.52 9.04
CA MET A 224 10.13 -5.78 8.63
C MET A 224 8.63 -5.58 8.35
N ASN A 225 7.89 -4.93 9.25
CA ASN A 225 6.47 -4.62 9.07
C ASN A 225 6.25 -3.76 7.83
N GLN A 226 7.09 -2.75 7.61
CA GLN A 226 7.00 -1.88 6.45
C GLN A 226 7.23 -2.65 5.13
N ALA A 227 8.12 -3.64 5.10
CA ALA A 227 8.37 -4.47 3.92
C ALA A 227 7.15 -5.31 3.51
N PHE A 228 6.32 -5.76 4.45
CA PHE A 228 5.05 -6.42 4.15
C PHE A 228 3.97 -5.44 3.71
N PHE A 229 3.87 -4.32 4.44
CA PHE A 229 2.84 -3.32 4.19
C PHE A 229 2.98 -2.69 2.79
N THR A 230 4.22 -2.30 2.41
CA THR A 230 4.47 -1.61 1.14
C THR A 230 4.04 -2.41 -0.09
N LEU A 231 4.17 -3.74 -0.06
CA LEU A 231 3.81 -4.61 -1.19
C LEU A 231 2.36 -5.11 -1.16
N SER A 232 1.55 -4.69 -0.18
CA SER A 232 0.14 -5.09 0.00
C SER A 232 -0.06 -6.61 -0.04
N LEU A 233 0.86 -7.38 0.59
CA LEU A 233 0.86 -8.84 0.58
C LEU A 233 -0.14 -9.40 1.60
N GLY A 234 -0.67 -10.60 1.32
CA GLY A 234 -1.55 -11.33 2.22
C GLY A 234 -3.05 -11.15 1.98
N ILE A 235 -3.46 -10.10 1.28
CA ILE A 235 -4.88 -9.84 0.96
C ILE A 235 -5.27 -10.25 -0.47
N GLY A 236 -4.41 -10.99 -1.17
CA GLY A 236 -4.70 -11.50 -2.51
C GLY A 236 -4.70 -10.44 -3.62
N ALA A 237 -4.18 -9.25 -3.36
CA ALA A 237 -4.09 -8.19 -4.35
C ALA A 237 -3.12 -8.57 -5.50
N MET A 238 -2.01 -9.21 -5.17
CA MET A 238 -1.09 -9.72 -6.20
C MET A 238 -1.65 -10.98 -6.88
N ALA A 239 -2.45 -11.79 -6.20
CA ALA A 239 -3.08 -12.97 -6.79
C ALA A 239 -4.08 -12.60 -7.90
N ILE A 240 -4.88 -11.52 -7.73
CA ILE A 240 -5.79 -11.08 -8.79
C ILE A 240 -5.02 -10.67 -10.05
N PHE A 241 -3.90 -9.94 -9.93
CA PHE A 241 -3.08 -9.55 -11.07
C PHE A 241 -2.34 -10.74 -11.68
N GLY A 242 -1.88 -11.67 -10.86
CA GLY A 242 -1.35 -12.96 -11.33
C GLY A 242 -2.34 -13.70 -12.23
N SER A 243 -3.64 -13.60 -11.96
CA SER A 243 -4.66 -14.25 -12.79
C SER A 243 -4.86 -13.62 -14.19
N TYR A 244 -4.30 -12.46 -14.44
CA TYR A 244 -4.39 -11.72 -15.70
C TYR A 244 -3.12 -11.79 -16.55
N ILE A 245 -2.01 -12.36 -16.00
CA ILE A 245 -0.73 -12.48 -16.71
C ILE A 245 -0.59 -13.82 -17.45
N GLY A 246 0.09 -13.77 -18.60
CA GLY A 246 0.48 -14.95 -19.37
C GLY A 246 1.69 -15.70 -18.77
N LYS A 247 2.15 -16.74 -19.48
CA LYS A 247 3.26 -17.61 -19.06
C LYS A 247 4.60 -17.28 -19.73
N ASP A 248 4.71 -16.12 -20.38
CA ASP A 248 5.90 -15.72 -21.13
C ASP A 248 7.11 -15.40 -20.22
N HIS A 249 6.83 -14.94 -18.99
CA HIS A 249 7.84 -14.51 -18.01
C HIS A 249 7.73 -15.27 -16.70
N ALA A 250 8.90 -15.56 -16.09
CA ALA A 250 9.01 -16.17 -14.77
C ALA A 250 8.61 -15.13 -13.69
N LEU A 251 7.81 -15.57 -12.70
CA LEU A 251 7.17 -14.66 -11.77
C LEU A 251 8.12 -13.99 -10.78
N LEU A 252 9.23 -14.64 -10.42
CA LEU A 252 10.24 -14.01 -9.56
C LEU A 252 10.83 -12.75 -10.23
N GLY A 253 11.08 -12.80 -11.54
CA GLY A 253 11.56 -11.63 -12.29
C GLY A 253 10.54 -10.49 -12.32
N GLU A 254 9.26 -10.82 -12.47
CA GLU A 254 8.18 -9.81 -12.42
C GLU A 254 8.04 -9.22 -11.02
N SER A 255 8.15 -10.03 -9.96
CA SER A 255 8.15 -9.56 -8.57
C SER A 255 9.31 -8.60 -8.29
N VAL A 256 10.52 -8.89 -8.81
CA VAL A 256 11.67 -7.98 -8.69
C VAL A 256 11.43 -6.65 -9.40
N ASN A 257 10.87 -6.66 -10.62
CA ASN A 257 10.58 -5.42 -11.34
C ASN A 257 9.59 -4.53 -10.59
N ILE A 258 8.54 -5.14 -10.00
CA ILE A 258 7.55 -4.42 -9.21
C ILE A 258 8.18 -3.87 -7.92
N ALA A 259 8.96 -4.68 -7.21
CA ALA A 259 9.65 -4.25 -5.99
C ALA A 259 10.66 -3.12 -6.25
N ILE A 260 11.35 -3.10 -7.40
CA ILE A 260 12.22 -1.99 -7.79
C ILE A 260 11.43 -0.69 -7.96
N LEU A 261 10.28 -0.72 -8.63
CA LEU A 261 9.42 0.45 -8.78
C LEU A 261 8.85 0.93 -7.45
N ASP A 262 8.39 0.01 -6.62
CA ASP A 262 7.90 0.29 -5.27
C ASP A 262 8.97 0.96 -4.40
N THR A 263 10.15 0.36 -4.38
CA THR A 263 11.32 0.90 -3.65
C THR A 263 11.74 2.27 -4.18
N PHE A 264 11.75 2.45 -5.51
CA PHE A 264 12.08 3.75 -6.11
C PHE A 264 11.15 4.84 -5.60
N VAL A 265 9.84 4.56 -5.53
CA VAL A 265 8.87 5.53 -5.00
C VAL A 265 9.05 5.76 -3.51
N ALA A 266 9.23 4.71 -2.70
CA ALA A 266 9.46 4.83 -1.27
C ALA A 266 10.73 5.66 -0.95
N ILE A 267 11.85 5.34 -1.59
CA ILE A 267 13.10 6.07 -1.40
C ILE A 267 12.98 7.53 -1.87
N THR A 268 12.39 7.76 -3.05
CA THR A 268 12.26 9.14 -3.57
C THR A 268 11.31 9.98 -2.72
N SER A 269 10.28 9.39 -2.09
CA SER A 269 9.42 10.10 -1.15
C SER A 269 10.21 10.65 0.04
N GLY A 270 11.14 9.87 0.60
CA GLY A 270 12.04 10.35 1.63
C GLY A 270 13.01 11.44 1.13
N LEU A 271 13.49 11.32 -0.13
CA LEU A 271 14.33 12.36 -0.75
C LEU A 271 13.58 13.70 -0.92
N ILE A 272 12.25 13.67 -0.99
CA ILE A 272 11.42 14.88 -1.03
C ILE A 272 11.21 15.44 0.39
N ILE A 273 10.90 14.58 1.35
CA ILE A 273 10.42 14.97 2.67
C ILE A 273 11.58 15.36 3.60
N PHE A 274 12.66 14.58 3.70
CA PHE A 274 13.72 14.84 4.68
C PHE A 274 14.49 16.15 4.43
N PRO A 275 14.86 16.53 3.19
CA PRO A 275 15.43 17.86 2.95
C PRO A 275 14.55 19.01 3.44
N ALA A 276 13.24 18.89 3.23
CA ALA A 276 12.28 19.89 3.70
C ALA A 276 12.21 19.93 5.24
N CYS A 277 12.15 18.79 5.91
CA CYS A 277 12.16 18.72 7.37
C CYS A 277 13.40 19.38 7.98
N PHE A 278 14.59 19.10 7.44
CA PHE A 278 15.85 19.68 7.94
C PHE A 278 15.99 21.16 7.60
N THR A 279 15.48 21.62 6.47
CA THR A 279 15.48 23.04 6.10
C THR A 279 14.63 23.87 7.07
N PHE A 280 13.49 23.34 7.48
CA PHE A 280 12.52 24.07 8.31
C PHE A 280 12.52 23.65 9.78
N ASN A 281 13.51 22.85 10.23
CA ASN A 281 13.64 22.33 11.59
C ASN A 281 12.36 21.66 12.13
N VAL A 282 11.77 20.80 11.29
CA VAL A 282 10.55 20.06 11.61
C VAL A 282 10.89 18.66 12.08
N ASP A 283 10.17 18.19 13.10
CA ASP A 283 10.30 16.83 13.61
C ASP A 283 9.83 15.81 12.56
N GLN A 284 10.74 14.91 12.16
CA GLN A 284 10.51 13.87 11.18
C GLN A 284 9.57 12.76 11.67
N THR A 285 9.28 12.74 12.99
CA THR A 285 8.45 11.71 13.66
C THR A 285 6.99 12.11 13.83
N SER A 286 6.55 13.21 13.22
CA SER A 286 5.23 13.81 13.46
C SER A 286 4.03 13.08 12.80
N GLY A 287 4.22 11.94 12.14
CA GLY A 287 3.13 11.13 11.59
C GLY A 287 2.26 11.86 10.54
N PRO A 288 0.91 11.77 10.66
CA PRO A 288 -0.01 12.47 9.76
C PRO A 288 0.18 13.97 9.72
N SER A 289 0.55 14.57 10.86
CA SER A 289 0.79 16.01 10.99
C SER A 289 1.89 16.50 10.07
N LEU A 290 2.91 15.67 9.79
CA LEU A 290 3.96 16.01 8.84
C LEU A 290 3.39 16.36 7.47
N ILE A 291 2.45 15.58 6.96
CA ILE A 291 1.90 15.75 5.61
C ILE A 291 0.79 16.81 5.57
N PHE A 292 -0.10 16.80 6.55
CA PHE A 292 -1.30 17.64 6.51
C PHE A 292 -1.17 18.97 7.26
N ILE A 293 -0.14 19.15 8.08
CA ILE A 293 0.11 20.40 8.79
C ILE A 293 1.45 21.00 8.38
N THR A 294 2.53 20.22 8.52
CA THR A 294 3.89 20.74 8.34
C THR A 294 4.22 21.07 6.90
N LEU A 295 3.98 20.14 5.96
CA LEU A 295 4.28 20.40 4.54
C LEU A 295 3.45 21.53 3.95
N PRO A 296 2.12 21.65 4.19
CA PRO A 296 1.38 22.84 3.77
C PRO A 296 1.93 24.14 4.34
N ASN A 297 2.38 24.15 5.61
CA ASN A 297 3.02 25.31 6.21
C ASN A 297 4.34 25.66 5.49
N ILE A 298 5.17 24.66 5.17
CA ILE A 298 6.40 24.85 4.38
C ILE A 298 6.07 25.44 3.01
N PHE A 299 5.09 24.89 2.30
CA PHE A 299 4.68 25.42 1.00
C PHE A 299 4.18 26.86 1.07
N ASN A 300 3.64 27.30 2.20
CA ASN A 300 3.25 28.69 2.39
C ASN A 300 4.44 29.66 2.44
N HIS A 301 5.63 29.20 2.82
CA HIS A 301 6.81 30.04 3.04
C HIS A 301 7.84 29.98 1.92
N ILE A 302 7.66 29.14 0.89
CA ILE A 302 8.59 29.03 -0.23
C ILE A 302 8.06 29.69 -1.52
N PRO A 303 8.95 30.17 -2.40
CA PRO A 303 8.56 30.67 -3.72
C PRO A 303 7.79 29.62 -4.51
N LEU A 304 6.71 30.00 -5.18
CA LEU A 304 5.80 29.09 -5.91
C LEU A 304 5.22 27.95 -5.06
N GLY A 305 5.13 28.11 -3.75
CA GLY A 305 4.69 27.07 -2.83
C GLY A 305 3.31 26.51 -3.14
N ARG A 306 2.40 27.33 -3.66
CA ARG A 306 1.10 26.87 -4.17
C ARG A 306 1.26 25.83 -5.31
N LEU A 307 2.21 26.02 -6.22
CA LEU A 307 2.51 25.07 -7.29
C LEU A 307 3.12 23.79 -6.72
N TRP A 308 4.15 23.92 -5.89
CA TRP A 308 4.83 22.78 -5.29
C TRP A 308 3.92 21.93 -4.40
N GLY A 309 3.10 22.59 -3.58
CA GLY A 309 2.10 21.91 -2.74
C GLY A 309 1.02 21.21 -3.56
N SER A 310 0.54 21.85 -4.65
CA SER A 310 -0.42 21.20 -5.55
C SER A 310 0.17 19.99 -6.25
N LEU A 311 1.42 20.06 -6.73
CA LEU A 311 2.13 18.92 -7.31
C LEU A 311 2.34 17.81 -6.28
N PHE A 312 2.67 18.14 -5.03
CA PHE A 312 2.83 17.17 -3.97
C PHE A 312 1.51 16.44 -3.66
N PHE A 313 0.42 17.16 -3.45
CA PHE A 313 -0.85 16.53 -3.10
C PHE A 313 -1.49 15.78 -4.27
N ILE A 314 -1.28 16.17 -5.54
CA ILE A 314 -1.73 15.36 -6.67
C ILE A 314 -0.88 14.09 -6.82
N PHE A 315 0.43 14.17 -6.57
CA PHE A 315 1.31 13.00 -6.47
C PHE A 315 0.81 12.01 -5.41
N MET A 316 0.56 12.50 -4.19
CA MET A 316 0.02 11.69 -3.09
C MET A 316 -1.33 11.06 -3.46
N SER A 317 -2.22 11.84 -4.10
CA SER A 317 -3.52 11.36 -4.54
C SER A 317 -3.40 10.26 -5.60
N PHE A 318 -2.48 10.37 -6.54
CA PHE A 318 -2.24 9.34 -7.55
C PHE A 318 -1.68 8.06 -6.94
N ALA A 319 -0.75 8.17 -6.00
CA ALA A 319 -0.23 7.01 -5.28
C ALA A 319 -1.35 6.28 -4.53
N ALA A 320 -2.16 6.99 -3.76
CA ALA A 320 -3.27 6.40 -3.03
C ALA A 320 -4.34 5.81 -3.97
N PHE A 321 -4.71 6.53 -5.02
CA PHE A 321 -5.76 6.12 -5.94
C PHE A 321 -5.37 4.91 -6.79
N SER A 322 -4.10 4.70 -7.12
CA SER A 322 -3.64 3.50 -7.84
C SER A 322 -3.86 2.22 -7.03
N THR A 323 -3.62 2.26 -5.72
CA THR A 323 -3.95 1.15 -4.81
C THR A 323 -5.46 0.90 -4.74
N ILE A 324 -6.27 1.98 -4.64
CA ILE A 324 -7.74 1.85 -4.65
C ILE A 324 -8.23 1.14 -5.91
N LEU A 325 -7.76 1.52 -7.08
CA LEU A 325 -8.13 0.90 -8.34
C LEU A 325 -7.81 -0.61 -8.34
N ALA A 326 -6.64 -0.96 -7.82
CA ALA A 326 -6.19 -2.35 -7.74
C ALA A 326 -7.06 -3.19 -6.80
N VAL A 327 -7.38 -2.68 -5.61
CA VAL A 327 -8.22 -3.39 -4.65
C VAL A 327 -9.68 -3.43 -5.10
N PHE A 328 -10.19 -2.39 -5.74
CA PHE A 328 -11.54 -2.42 -6.33
C PHE A 328 -11.65 -3.47 -7.43
N GLU A 329 -10.63 -3.63 -8.27
CA GLU A 329 -10.62 -4.71 -9.27
C GLU A 329 -10.68 -6.07 -8.61
N ASN A 330 -9.95 -6.29 -7.50
CA ASN A 330 -10.02 -7.53 -6.74
C ASN A 330 -11.44 -7.78 -6.20
N ILE A 331 -12.05 -6.81 -5.55
CA ILE A 331 -13.41 -6.90 -5.00
C ILE A 331 -14.43 -7.16 -6.11
N ILE A 332 -14.39 -6.38 -7.18
CA ILE A 332 -15.34 -6.48 -8.31
C ILE A 332 -15.21 -7.83 -9.01
N SER A 333 -13.98 -8.28 -9.27
CA SER A 333 -13.71 -9.56 -9.93
C SER A 333 -14.15 -10.75 -9.07
N CYS A 334 -13.84 -10.73 -7.76
CA CYS A 334 -14.35 -11.74 -6.83
C CYS A 334 -15.88 -11.73 -6.76
N GLY A 335 -16.49 -10.55 -6.71
CA GLY A 335 -17.94 -10.40 -6.74
C GLY A 335 -18.58 -11.01 -7.99
N MET A 336 -18.01 -10.76 -9.18
CA MET A 336 -18.45 -11.37 -10.44
C MET A 336 -18.33 -12.90 -10.42
N GLU A 337 -17.22 -13.42 -9.90
CA GLU A 337 -16.96 -14.87 -9.86
C GLU A 337 -17.87 -15.60 -8.87
N LEU A 338 -18.17 -15.00 -7.72
CA LEU A 338 -18.98 -15.62 -6.68
C LEU A 338 -20.48 -15.57 -6.99
N THR A 339 -20.96 -14.47 -7.60
CA THR A 339 -22.41 -14.24 -7.79
C THR A 339 -22.87 -14.46 -9.24
N GLY A 340 -21.96 -14.51 -10.19
CA GLY A 340 -22.29 -14.52 -11.64
C GLY A 340 -22.76 -13.16 -12.17
N TRP A 341 -22.65 -12.09 -11.41
CA TRP A 341 -23.08 -10.75 -11.83
C TRP A 341 -22.23 -10.20 -12.98
N SER A 342 -22.83 -9.31 -13.77
CA SER A 342 -22.07 -8.53 -14.73
C SER A 342 -21.12 -7.55 -14.01
N ARG A 343 -20.02 -7.14 -14.68
CA ARG A 343 -19.07 -6.16 -14.15
C ARG A 343 -19.77 -4.89 -13.67
N LYS A 344 -20.69 -4.34 -14.46
CA LYS A 344 -21.45 -3.12 -14.09
C LYS A 344 -22.25 -3.31 -12.80
N LYS A 345 -22.96 -4.44 -12.66
CA LYS A 345 -23.74 -4.73 -11.45
C LYS A 345 -22.85 -4.93 -10.24
N SER A 346 -21.77 -5.72 -10.39
CA SER A 346 -20.79 -5.93 -9.33
C SER A 346 -20.15 -4.60 -8.90
N SER A 347 -19.75 -3.75 -9.86
CA SER A 347 -19.18 -2.43 -9.57
C SER A 347 -20.15 -1.54 -8.78
N LEU A 348 -21.42 -1.47 -9.19
CA LEU A 348 -22.42 -0.63 -8.52
C LEU A 348 -22.70 -1.09 -7.09
N VAL A 349 -22.94 -2.40 -6.90
CA VAL A 349 -23.22 -2.95 -5.57
C VAL A 349 -22.03 -2.76 -4.63
N ASN A 350 -20.82 -2.99 -5.12
CA ASN A 350 -19.61 -2.80 -4.31
C ASN A 350 -19.33 -1.31 -4.03
N ALA A 351 -19.65 -0.39 -4.96
CA ALA A 351 -19.59 1.04 -4.67
C ALA A 351 -20.46 1.44 -3.47
N ILE A 352 -21.72 1.01 -3.49
CA ILE A 352 -22.65 1.28 -2.40
C ILE A 352 -22.14 0.66 -1.08
N ALA A 353 -21.70 -0.61 -1.14
CA ALA A 353 -21.19 -1.30 0.04
C ALA A 353 -19.96 -0.58 0.63
N ILE A 354 -19.00 -0.17 -0.19
CA ILE A 354 -17.78 0.52 0.27
C ILE A 354 -18.13 1.90 0.84
N ILE A 355 -19.02 2.67 0.20
CA ILE A 355 -19.45 3.97 0.74
C ILE A 355 -20.04 3.78 2.14
N LEU A 356 -20.96 2.82 2.32
CA LEU A 356 -21.59 2.57 3.61
C LEU A 356 -20.59 2.08 4.66
N LEU A 357 -19.70 1.17 4.28
CA LEU A 357 -18.67 0.61 5.17
C LEU A 357 -17.58 1.63 5.54
N SER A 358 -17.34 2.66 4.71
CA SER A 358 -16.37 3.73 5.00
C SER A 358 -16.94 4.83 5.92
N LEU A 359 -18.27 4.88 6.13
CA LEU A 359 -18.87 5.88 7.01
C LEU A 359 -18.36 5.83 8.46
N PRO A 360 -18.14 4.66 9.10
CA PRO A 360 -17.55 4.61 10.44
C PRO A 360 -16.21 5.33 10.54
N CYS A 361 -15.32 5.15 9.54
CA CYS A 361 -14.04 5.85 9.47
C CYS A 361 -14.22 7.38 9.38
N VAL A 362 -15.15 7.84 8.53
CA VAL A 362 -15.47 9.28 8.39
C VAL A 362 -16.03 9.85 9.70
N LEU A 363 -16.95 9.13 10.35
CA LEU A 363 -17.63 9.58 11.56
C LEU A 363 -16.76 9.47 12.82
N GLY A 364 -15.76 8.62 12.82
CA GLY A 364 -14.85 8.39 13.95
C GLY A 364 -14.05 9.60 14.40
N TYR A 365 -13.86 10.59 13.52
CA TYR A 365 -13.17 11.84 13.83
C TYR A 365 -14.07 12.97 14.34
N ASN A 366 -15.40 12.78 14.29
CA ASN A 366 -16.36 13.84 14.61
C ASN A 366 -17.54 13.31 15.43
N VAL A 367 -18.60 12.78 14.79
CA VAL A 367 -19.84 12.34 15.45
C VAL A 367 -19.59 11.17 16.41
N TRP A 368 -18.66 10.28 16.11
CA TRP A 368 -18.32 9.09 16.89
C TRP A 368 -16.94 9.20 17.57
N SER A 369 -16.40 10.39 17.75
CA SER A 369 -15.12 10.61 18.41
C SER A 369 -15.04 10.09 19.87
N TRP A 370 -16.18 9.79 20.50
CA TRP A 370 -16.32 9.20 21.84
C TRP A 370 -16.29 7.66 21.85
N SER A 371 -16.08 7.01 20.71
CA SER A 371 -16.34 5.58 20.52
C SER A 371 -15.38 4.60 21.21
N GLY A 372 -14.42 5.07 22.02
CA GLY A 372 -13.61 4.20 22.87
C GLY A 372 -12.56 3.34 22.17
N PHE A 373 -12.06 3.75 20.99
CA PHE A 373 -10.97 3.06 20.30
C PHE A 373 -9.56 3.47 20.79
N ASP A 374 -9.45 3.99 22.00
CA ASP A 374 -8.19 4.51 22.58
C ASP A 374 -7.05 3.48 22.56
N VAL A 375 -7.37 2.21 22.81
CA VAL A 375 -6.40 1.09 22.76
C VAL A 375 -5.75 0.95 21.37
N PHE A 376 -6.44 1.38 20.32
CA PHE A 376 -5.95 1.28 18.93
C PHE A 376 -5.36 2.58 18.39
N GLY A 377 -5.38 3.69 19.13
CA GLY A 377 -4.86 4.98 18.72
C GLY A 377 -5.90 6.12 18.71
N GLY A 378 -7.13 5.84 19.14
CA GLY A 378 -8.18 6.83 19.39
C GLY A 378 -9.22 7.01 18.29
N ALA A 379 -8.98 6.53 17.06
CA ALA A 379 -9.94 6.67 15.97
C ALA A 379 -10.34 5.31 15.36
N VAL A 380 -11.51 5.27 14.72
CA VAL A 380 -11.96 4.07 13.98
C VAL A 380 -10.94 3.67 12.91
N LEU A 381 -10.34 4.64 12.23
CA LEU A 381 -9.28 4.42 11.24
C LEU A 381 -8.11 3.60 11.82
N ASP A 382 -7.67 3.94 13.02
CA ASP A 382 -6.53 3.28 13.67
C ASP A 382 -6.84 1.81 13.97
N PHE A 383 -8.09 1.52 14.34
CA PHE A 383 -8.57 0.16 14.51
C PHE A 383 -8.63 -0.61 13.19
N GLU A 384 -9.18 0.00 12.14
CA GLU A 384 -9.27 -0.61 10.80
C GLU A 384 -7.88 -0.88 10.23
N ASP A 385 -6.94 0.08 10.34
CA ASP A 385 -5.53 -0.12 9.91
C ASP A 385 -4.85 -1.20 10.74
N PHE A 386 -5.09 -1.26 12.05
CA PHE A 386 -4.54 -2.33 12.90
C PHE A 386 -5.00 -3.72 12.43
N LEU A 387 -6.28 -3.91 12.15
CA LEU A 387 -6.80 -5.19 11.66
C LEU A 387 -6.14 -5.60 10.33
N VAL A 388 -5.97 -4.66 9.41
CA VAL A 388 -5.34 -4.92 8.12
C VAL A 388 -3.84 -5.13 8.28
N SER A 389 -3.14 -4.14 8.82
CA SER A 389 -1.67 -4.09 8.81
C SER A 389 -1.02 -5.08 9.77
N ASN A 390 -1.60 -5.28 10.96
CA ASN A 390 -1.00 -6.11 12.00
C ASN A 390 -1.53 -7.54 12.03
N LEU A 391 -2.74 -7.79 11.52
CA LEU A 391 -3.34 -9.13 11.51
C LEU A 391 -3.42 -9.74 10.11
N LEU A 392 -4.15 -9.08 9.19
CA LEU A 392 -4.49 -9.71 7.90
C LEU A 392 -3.31 -9.83 6.95
N LEU A 393 -2.46 -8.82 6.85
CA LEU A 393 -1.29 -8.85 5.94
C LEU A 393 -0.28 -9.94 6.37
N PRO A 394 0.20 -10.01 7.64
CA PRO A 394 1.14 -11.04 8.04
C PRO A 394 0.56 -12.45 8.00
N LEU A 395 -0.64 -12.64 8.56
CA LEU A 395 -1.28 -13.96 8.58
C LEU A 395 -1.66 -14.43 7.18
N GLY A 396 -2.16 -13.53 6.34
CA GLY A 396 -2.48 -13.84 4.95
C GLY A 396 -1.24 -14.24 4.16
N SER A 397 -0.13 -13.53 4.34
CA SER A 397 1.17 -13.87 3.74
C SER A 397 1.65 -15.25 4.19
N LEU A 398 1.49 -15.55 5.48
CA LEU A 398 1.82 -16.88 6.04
C LEU A 398 0.96 -17.98 5.40
N VAL A 399 -0.33 -17.73 5.22
CA VAL A 399 -1.23 -18.74 4.61
C VAL A 399 -0.88 -18.96 3.14
N TYR A 400 -0.60 -17.93 2.34
CA TYR A 400 -0.10 -18.09 0.96
C TYR A 400 1.18 -18.91 0.92
N LEU A 401 2.13 -18.62 1.82
CA LEU A 401 3.38 -19.33 1.94
C LEU A 401 3.12 -20.81 2.27
N LEU A 402 2.37 -21.09 3.34
CA LEU A 402 2.08 -22.48 3.75
C LEU A 402 1.31 -23.25 2.66
N PHE A 403 0.40 -22.61 1.95
CA PHE A 403 -0.30 -23.21 0.83
C PHE A 403 0.65 -23.60 -0.31
N CYS A 404 1.61 -22.77 -0.63
CA CYS A 404 2.58 -23.01 -1.70
C CYS A 404 3.66 -24.05 -1.33
N VAL A 405 4.04 -24.17 -0.04
CA VAL A 405 5.17 -25.04 0.34
C VAL A 405 4.77 -26.36 0.99
N SER A 406 3.60 -26.44 1.64
CA SER A 406 3.22 -27.62 2.43
C SER A 406 2.70 -28.76 1.55
N LYS A 407 2.91 -30.00 2.02
CA LYS A 407 2.33 -31.19 1.40
C LYS A 407 0.79 -31.22 1.47
N ARG A 408 0.21 -30.53 2.45
CA ARG A 408 -1.24 -30.36 2.64
C ARG A 408 -1.84 -29.15 1.89
N GLY A 409 -1.05 -28.44 1.10
CA GLY A 409 -1.50 -27.36 0.23
C GLY A 409 -1.31 -27.72 -1.24
N TRP A 410 -1.12 -26.70 -2.07
CA TRP A 410 -0.78 -26.84 -3.48
C TRP A 410 0.59 -27.49 -3.67
N GLY A 411 1.54 -27.14 -2.81
CA GLY A 411 2.83 -27.80 -2.64
C GLY A 411 3.97 -27.19 -3.46
N TRP A 412 5.20 -27.38 -2.93
CA TRP A 412 6.42 -26.76 -3.49
C TRP A 412 6.65 -27.06 -4.97
N LYS A 413 6.39 -28.29 -5.42
CA LYS A 413 6.62 -28.68 -6.82
C LYS A 413 5.75 -27.88 -7.76
N ASN A 414 4.43 -27.86 -7.52
CA ASN A 414 3.48 -27.12 -8.35
C ASN A 414 3.76 -25.63 -8.34
N PHE A 415 4.06 -25.06 -7.17
CA PHE A 415 4.44 -23.66 -7.03
C PHE A 415 5.67 -23.31 -7.88
N THR A 416 6.77 -24.08 -7.75
CA THR A 416 8.00 -23.78 -8.48
C THR A 416 7.91 -24.04 -9.98
N GLU A 417 7.17 -25.04 -10.41
CA GLU A 417 6.88 -25.28 -11.82
C GLU A 417 6.14 -24.08 -12.43
N GLU A 418 5.11 -23.58 -11.76
CA GLU A 418 4.36 -22.40 -12.21
C GLU A 418 5.22 -21.15 -12.16
N ALA A 419 5.86 -20.83 -11.03
CA ALA A 419 6.65 -19.63 -10.84
C ALA A 419 7.81 -19.51 -11.84
N ASN A 420 8.43 -20.64 -12.20
CA ASN A 420 9.59 -20.72 -13.08
C ASN A 420 9.21 -20.87 -14.57
N THR A 421 7.92 -20.90 -14.89
CA THR A 421 7.47 -20.93 -16.29
C THR A 421 7.75 -19.59 -16.96
N GLY A 422 8.32 -19.63 -18.16
CA GLY A 422 8.69 -18.46 -18.95
C GLY A 422 10.16 -18.03 -18.77
N LYS A 423 10.48 -16.85 -19.36
CA LYS A 423 11.83 -16.28 -19.37
C LYS A 423 12.04 -15.39 -18.14
N GLY A 424 13.29 -15.28 -17.65
CA GLY A 424 13.68 -14.38 -16.57
C GLY A 424 14.21 -15.08 -15.33
N LEU A 425 14.23 -14.37 -14.19
CA LEU A 425 14.72 -14.88 -12.92
C LEU A 425 13.82 -16.00 -12.38
N LYS A 426 14.45 -17.10 -11.96
CA LYS A 426 13.77 -18.31 -11.50
C LYS A 426 14.09 -18.59 -10.05
N ILE A 427 13.13 -19.20 -9.34
CA ILE A 427 13.34 -19.72 -7.98
C ILE A 427 14.35 -20.85 -8.02
N GLN A 428 15.43 -20.71 -7.25
CA GLN A 428 16.52 -21.65 -7.19
C GLN A 428 16.27 -22.75 -6.15
N LYS A 429 16.88 -23.94 -6.34
CA LYS A 429 16.68 -25.09 -5.45
C LYS A 429 17.08 -24.80 -3.99
N TRP A 430 18.13 -24.02 -3.77
CA TRP A 430 18.61 -23.66 -2.42
C TRP A 430 17.61 -22.82 -1.63
N MET A 431 16.77 -22.04 -2.32
CA MET A 431 15.75 -21.21 -1.67
C MET A 431 14.67 -22.03 -0.97
N ARG A 432 14.52 -23.31 -1.30
CA ARG A 432 13.49 -24.19 -0.71
C ARG A 432 13.60 -24.26 0.81
N GLY A 433 14.81 -24.48 1.34
CA GLY A 433 15.02 -24.58 2.79
C GLY A 433 14.64 -23.30 3.50
N TYR A 434 15.11 -22.17 2.96
CA TYR A 434 14.78 -20.85 3.47
C TYR A 434 13.26 -20.59 3.46
N ILE A 435 12.63 -20.74 2.31
CA ILE A 435 11.21 -20.43 2.11
C ILE A 435 10.30 -21.37 2.92
N THR A 436 10.69 -22.65 3.07
CA THR A 436 9.83 -23.65 3.74
C THR A 436 9.92 -23.56 5.26
N TYR A 437 11.07 -23.22 5.83
CA TYR A 437 11.31 -23.34 7.27
C TYR A 437 11.62 -22.00 7.95
N ILE A 438 12.46 -21.15 7.34
CA ILE A 438 12.92 -19.90 7.97
C ILE A 438 11.89 -18.79 7.77
N LEU A 439 11.42 -18.60 6.56
CA LEU A 439 10.49 -17.52 6.23
C LEU A 439 9.17 -17.57 7.05
N PRO A 440 8.52 -18.75 7.28
CA PRO A 440 7.35 -18.81 8.15
C PRO A 440 7.64 -18.38 9.59
N LEU A 441 8.81 -18.73 10.13
CA LEU A 441 9.20 -18.33 11.49
C LEU A 441 9.41 -16.83 11.59
N ILE A 442 10.01 -16.22 10.57
CA ILE A 442 10.18 -14.76 10.54
C ILE A 442 8.81 -14.08 10.50
N ILE A 443 7.87 -14.55 9.66
CA ILE A 443 6.52 -13.96 9.59
C ILE A 443 5.79 -14.09 10.92
N LEU A 444 5.86 -15.25 11.57
CA LEU A 444 5.28 -15.46 12.92
C LEU A 444 5.92 -14.54 13.96
N PHE A 445 7.24 -14.37 13.91
CA PHE A 445 7.94 -13.45 14.81
C PHE A 445 7.42 -12.02 14.64
N ILE A 446 7.32 -11.53 13.39
CA ILE A 446 6.79 -10.19 13.09
C ILE A 446 5.36 -10.04 13.63
N PHE A 447 4.52 -11.04 13.38
CA PHE A 447 3.13 -11.03 13.82
C PHE A 447 3.00 -10.93 15.35
N PHE A 448 3.67 -11.82 16.09
CA PHE A 448 3.60 -11.83 17.55
C PHE A 448 4.27 -10.60 18.18
N PHE A 449 5.41 -10.16 17.61
CA PHE A 449 6.08 -8.98 18.11
C PHE A 449 5.24 -7.70 17.85
N GLY A 450 4.62 -7.57 16.69
CA GLY A 450 3.73 -6.45 16.40
C GLY A 450 2.52 -6.37 17.34
N LEU A 451 2.00 -7.52 17.76
CA LEU A 451 0.95 -7.58 18.79
C LEU A 451 1.49 -7.20 20.18
N TYR A 452 2.67 -7.72 20.54
CA TYR A 452 3.31 -7.38 21.82
C TYR A 452 3.59 -5.89 21.93
N ASP A 453 4.21 -5.30 20.93
CA ASP A 453 4.52 -3.87 20.87
C ASP A 453 3.25 -3.00 21.00
N LYS A 454 2.17 -3.40 20.35
CA LYS A 454 0.90 -2.65 20.39
C LYS A 454 0.19 -2.69 21.74
N PHE A 455 0.26 -3.80 22.46
CA PHE A 455 -0.55 -4.00 23.68
C PHE A 455 0.24 -4.00 24.98
N PHE A 456 1.56 -4.13 24.94
CA PHE A 456 2.39 -4.33 26.13
C PHE A 456 3.64 -3.42 26.20
N ALA A 457 4.03 -2.75 25.10
CA ALA A 457 5.09 -1.75 25.07
C ALA A 457 4.51 -0.33 25.11
#